data_9f0acaef928910c07fbfe2abf4614fa6
#
_entry.id   9f0acaef928910c07fbfe2abf4614fa6
#
_cell.length_a   1.000
_cell.length_b   1.000
_cell.length_c   1.000
_cell.angle_alpha   90.00
_cell.angle_beta   90.00
_cell.angle_gamma   90.00
#
_symmetry.space_group_name_H-M   'P 1'
#
loop_
_entity.id
_entity.type
_entity.pdbx_description
1 polymer ?
#
loop_
_entity_poly.entity_id
_entity_poly.type
_entity_poly.pdbx_seq_one_letter_code
_entity_poly.pdbx_strand_id
1 'polypeptide(L)'
;MNVLRKIVVATTILAAASAAVAQGPKPLEMIAFGGGGNWPIWAAQEKGLFARNGIDMKQTFTPNSVFQIRNLVEGKFDIATTAFDNVVAYQEGQGETELPTTPDLFAFMGSYSGGLRLVTQPELRKYPDLKGKTVGVDAATTGFAFILYKLLAMNGVPQGDYKVERLGGTPARVQALMEGKIAATMITSPSELLPESKGYYRIGDTIKVFGAYQTSVGAARRSWAAKNGDQLVAFIRSYVAAIDWLEQPGNKDEAVSIYLKNLPKVPRPVAEKSYDVMFAGNEGFQKKAKLDLEGARMVLKLRSEFAKPQKNLTDPTKYIDESFYKKAVQ
;
A
#
# COMPACT_ATOMS: atom_id res chain seq x y z
N MET A 1 -29.35 24.89 85.04
CA MET A 1 -29.03 23.60 84.38
C MET A 1 -29.21 23.74 82.88
N ASN A 2 -28.12 24.01 82.23
CA ASN A 2 -28.11 24.23 80.73
C ASN A 2 -27.59 22.99 80.06
N VAL A 3 -28.42 22.35 79.24
CA VAL A 3 -28.04 21.20 78.40
C VAL A 3 -27.68 21.72 77.00
N LEU A 4 -26.38 21.75 76.61
CA LEU A 4 -25.92 22.04 75.30
C LEU A 4 -26.18 20.81 74.41
N ARG A 5 -27.01 20.98 73.37
CA ARG A 5 -27.14 20.03 72.25
C ARG A 5 -26.02 20.29 71.27
N LYS A 6 -25.11 19.33 71.11
CA LYS A 6 -24.12 19.31 69.98
C LYS A 6 -24.82 18.78 68.74
N ILE A 7 -24.91 19.65 67.71
CA ILE A 7 -25.33 19.24 66.35
C ILE A 7 -24.07 18.77 65.63
N VAL A 8 -24.02 17.49 65.22
CA VAL A 8 -23.02 16.93 64.36
C VAL A 8 -23.55 17.06 62.96
N VAL A 9 -22.93 17.95 62.14
CA VAL A 9 -23.20 18.05 60.69
C VAL A 9 -22.32 17.02 60.00
N ALA A 10 -22.92 15.94 59.49
CA ALA A 10 -22.25 14.97 58.64
C ALA A 10 -22.24 15.50 57.19
N THR A 11 -21.09 15.96 56.74
CA THR A 11 -20.87 16.38 55.32
C THR A 11 -20.66 15.14 54.48
N THR A 12 -21.68 14.73 53.76
CA THR A 12 -21.58 13.62 52.80
C THR A 12 -20.92 14.15 51.52
N ILE A 13 -19.64 13.80 51.29
CA ILE A 13 -18.95 14.08 50.03
C ILE A 13 -19.45 13.07 48.99
N LEU A 14 -20.30 13.52 48.07
CA LEU A 14 -20.68 12.74 46.89
C LEU A 14 -19.52 12.79 45.90
N ALA A 15 -18.73 11.73 45.84
CA ALA A 15 -17.73 11.53 44.78
C ALA A 15 -18.48 11.21 43.46
N ALA A 16 -18.64 12.21 42.63
CA ALA A 16 -19.11 12.01 41.25
C ALA A 16 -18.01 11.29 40.49
N ALA A 17 -18.10 9.97 40.39
CA ALA A 17 -17.32 9.20 39.42
C ALA A 17 -17.82 9.57 38.01
N SER A 18 -17.08 10.44 37.34
CA SER A 18 -17.28 10.70 35.89
C SER A 18 -17.02 9.38 35.16
N ALA A 19 -18.07 8.66 34.83
CA ALA A 19 -17.99 7.56 33.90
C ALA A 19 -17.54 8.17 32.55
N ALA A 20 -16.26 7.98 32.19
CA ALA A 20 -15.79 8.24 30.89
C ALA A 20 -16.61 7.33 29.94
N VAL A 21 -17.56 7.90 29.25
CA VAL A 21 -18.29 7.21 28.20
C VAL A 21 -17.21 6.80 27.18
N ALA A 22 -16.90 5.52 27.11
CA ALA A 22 -15.99 5.00 26.11
C ALA A 22 -16.58 5.37 24.75
N GLN A 23 -15.98 6.34 24.07
CA GLN A 23 -16.36 6.67 22.71
C GLN A 23 -16.18 5.40 21.88
N GLY A 24 -17.22 4.99 21.15
CA GLY A 24 -17.14 3.86 20.22
C GLY A 24 -16.02 4.05 19.19
N PRO A 25 -15.68 3.01 18.45
CA PRO A 25 -14.64 3.09 17.44
C PRO A 25 -14.90 4.23 16.45
N LYS A 26 -13.87 5.02 16.17
CA LYS A 26 -13.95 6.16 15.23
C LYS A 26 -13.83 5.64 13.80
N PRO A 27 -14.67 6.09 12.85
CA PRO A 27 -14.55 5.71 11.45
C PRO A 27 -13.20 6.17 10.88
N LEU A 28 -12.58 5.32 10.06
CA LEU A 28 -11.37 5.61 9.30
C LEU A 28 -11.57 5.14 7.86
N GLU A 29 -11.68 6.08 6.95
CA GLU A 29 -11.89 5.82 5.54
C GLU A 29 -10.55 5.61 4.83
N MET A 30 -10.34 4.41 4.30
CA MET A 30 -9.11 4.02 3.61
C MET A 30 -9.36 3.70 2.15
N ILE A 31 -8.48 4.17 1.27
CA ILE A 31 -8.48 3.78 -0.14
C ILE A 31 -7.22 3.00 -0.49
N ALA A 32 -7.36 1.87 -1.20
CA ALA A 32 -6.27 0.97 -1.53
C ALA A 32 -6.43 0.37 -2.93
N PHE A 33 -5.35 -0.11 -3.53
CA PHE A 33 -5.45 -1.00 -4.68
C PHE A 33 -5.92 -2.38 -4.26
N GLY A 34 -6.74 -3.03 -5.09
CA GLY A 34 -7.14 -4.41 -4.85
C GLY A 34 -5.97 -5.39 -4.99
N GLY A 35 -6.07 -6.54 -4.34
CA GLY A 35 -5.10 -7.63 -4.42
C GLY A 35 -4.43 -7.99 -3.10
N GLY A 36 -3.47 -8.91 -3.15
CA GLY A 36 -2.81 -9.52 -1.99
C GLY A 36 -2.04 -8.56 -1.08
N GLY A 37 -1.71 -7.37 -1.55
CA GLY A 37 -1.11 -6.30 -0.74
C GLY A 37 -1.99 -5.82 0.43
N ASN A 38 -3.27 -6.21 0.45
CA ASN A 38 -4.19 -5.89 1.56
C ASN A 38 -4.21 -6.95 2.68
N TRP A 39 -3.39 -7.98 2.59
CA TRP A 39 -3.41 -9.09 3.57
C TRP A 39 -3.30 -8.62 5.03
N PRO A 40 -2.41 -7.69 5.41
CA PRO A 40 -2.38 -7.17 6.79
C PRO A 40 -3.68 -6.45 7.19
N ILE A 41 -4.32 -5.73 6.27
CA ILE A 41 -5.60 -5.07 6.53
C ILE A 41 -6.69 -6.11 6.80
N TRP A 42 -6.80 -7.12 5.96
CA TRP A 42 -7.78 -8.21 6.13
C TRP A 42 -7.55 -8.98 7.42
N ALA A 43 -6.29 -9.31 7.74
CA ALA A 43 -5.94 -9.95 8.99
C ALA A 43 -6.28 -9.06 10.20
N ALA A 44 -5.98 -7.76 10.14
CA ALA A 44 -6.32 -6.82 11.20
C ALA A 44 -7.83 -6.73 11.43
N GLN A 45 -8.64 -6.77 10.37
CA GLN A 45 -10.10 -6.80 10.45
C GLN A 45 -10.60 -8.10 11.08
N GLU A 46 -10.21 -9.26 10.55
CA GLU A 46 -10.64 -10.59 11.02
C GLU A 46 -10.20 -10.84 12.48
N LYS A 47 -9.03 -10.37 12.86
CA LYS A 47 -8.51 -10.50 14.24
C LYS A 47 -9.04 -9.40 15.17
N GLY A 48 -9.88 -8.48 14.70
CA GLY A 48 -10.45 -7.39 15.49
C GLY A 48 -9.40 -6.37 15.99
N LEU A 49 -8.23 -6.26 15.33
CA LEU A 49 -7.15 -5.39 15.77
C LEU A 49 -7.52 -3.91 15.65
N PHE A 50 -8.25 -3.52 14.61
CA PHE A 50 -8.73 -2.17 14.43
C PHE A 50 -9.71 -1.78 15.54
N ALA A 51 -10.72 -2.62 15.79
CA ALA A 51 -11.72 -2.35 16.82
C ALA A 51 -11.09 -2.23 18.21
N ARG A 52 -10.12 -3.10 18.56
CA ARG A 52 -9.39 -3.01 19.85
C ARG A 52 -8.57 -1.72 20.00
N ASN A 53 -8.15 -1.13 18.88
CA ASN A 53 -7.46 0.17 18.86
C ASN A 53 -8.41 1.35 18.59
N GLY A 54 -9.73 1.16 18.73
CA GLY A 54 -10.73 2.22 18.61
C GLY A 54 -10.99 2.71 17.18
N ILE A 55 -10.74 1.87 16.17
CA ILE A 55 -10.96 2.17 14.76
C ILE A 55 -12.13 1.35 14.20
N ASP A 56 -13.09 2.02 13.57
CA ASP A 56 -14.06 1.44 12.63
C ASP A 56 -13.51 1.59 11.21
N MET A 57 -12.78 0.57 10.74
CA MET A 57 -12.08 0.60 9.46
C MET A 57 -13.02 0.36 8.29
N LYS A 58 -13.02 1.28 7.34
CA LYS A 58 -13.75 1.17 6.07
C LYS A 58 -12.75 1.25 4.91
N GLN A 59 -12.72 0.18 4.11
CA GLN A 59 -11.79 0.06 2.99
C GLN A 59 -12.55 0.16 1.66
N THR A 60 -12.07 1.04 0.78
CA THR A 60 -12.52 1.17 -0.61
C THR A 60 -11.38 0.82 -1.56
N PHE A 61 -11.69 0.06 -2.62
CA PHE A 61 -10.71 -0.24 -3.65
C PHE A 61 -10.75 0.80 -4.78
N THR A 62 -9.56 1.28 -5.14
CA THR A 62 -9.39 2.22 -6.24
C THR A 62 -9.28 1.51 -7.59
N PRO A 63 -9.86 2.05 -8.68
CA PRO A 63 -9.63 1.52 -10.02
C PRO A 63 -8.21 1.85 -10.55
N ASN A 64 -7.64 3.01 -10.17
CA ASN A 64 -6.34 3.49 -10.64
C ASN A 64 -5.73 4.53 -9.69
N SER A 65 -4.46 4.87 -9.91
CA SER A 65 -3.72 5.83 -9.08
C SER A 65 -4.27 7.25 -9.17
N VAL A 66 -4.76 7.67 -10.33
CA VAL A 66 -5.35 9.02 -10.52
C VAL A 66 -6.56 9.22 -9.63
N PHE A 67 -7.50 8.26 -9.65
CA PHE A 67 -8.68 8.28 -8.78
C PHE A 67 -8.27 8.26 -7.30
N GLN A 68 -7.33 7.39 -6.95
CA GLN A 68 -6.85 7.25 -5.56
C GLN A 68 -6.32 8.56 -5.00
N ILE A 69 -5.33 9.14 -5.68
CA ILE A 69 -4.62 10.31 -5.14
C ILE A 69 -5.53 11.55 -5.16
N ARG A 70 -6.32 11.74 -6.22
CA ARG A 70 -7.28 12.87 -6.27
C ARG A 70 -8.24 12.81 -5.07
N ASN A 71 -8.88 11.68 -4.82
CA ASN A 71 -9.85 11.56 -3.73
C ASN A 71 -9.19 11.62 -2.33
N LEU A 72 -7.94 11.16 -2.19
CA LEU A 72 -7.17 11.34 -0.95
C LEU A 72 -6.86 12.83 -0.70
N VAL A 73 -6.43 13.58 -1.71
CA VAL A 73 -6.11 15.00 -1.60
C VAL A 73 -7.37 15.82 -1.35
N GLU A 74 -8.48 15.48 -1.99
CA GLU A 74 -9.79 16.11 -1.77
C GLU A 74 -10.41 15.79 -0.39
N GLY A 75 -9.82 14.87 0.38
CA GLY A 75 -10.27 14.52 1.74
C GLY A 75 -11.46 13.58 1.79
N LYS A 76 -11.79 12.90 0.70
CA LYS A 76 -12.83 11.85 0.70
C LYS A 76 -12.37 10.57 1.40
N PHE A 77 -11.08 10.40 1.54
CA PHE A 77 -10.44 9.35 2.31
C PHE A 77 -9.44 9.96 3.27
N ASP A 78 -9.25 9.31 4.40
CA ASP A 78 -8.32 9.73 5.45
C ASP A 78 -6.90 9.29 5.15
N ILE A 79 -6.75 8.01 4.78
CA ILE A 79 -5.48 7.37 4.47
C ILE A 79 -5.57 6.53 3.19
N ALA A 80 -4.38 6.20 2.66
CA ALA A 80 -4.25 5.26 1.56
C ALA A 80 -3.11 4.27 1.79
N THR A 81 -3.22 3.06 1.23
CA THR A 81 -2.04 2.30 0.83
C THR A 81 -1.82 2.50 -0.66
N THR A 82 -0.66 3.05 -1.00
CA THR A 82 -0.34 3.49 -2.36
C THR A 82 1.14 3.26 -2.67
N ALA A 83 1.54 3.36 -3.94
CA ALA A 83 2.96 3.40 -4.29
C ALA A 83 3.63 4.65 -3.69
N PHE A 84 4.84 4.50 -3.13
CA PHE A 84 5.61 5.65 -2.66
C PHE A 84 5.83 6.68 -3.78
N ASP A 85 6.00 6.19 -4.99
CA ASP A 85 6.10 7.00 -6.20
C ASP A 85 4.90 7.96 -6.37
N ASN A 86 3.66 7.53 -6.07
CA ASN A 86 2.48 8.38 -6.18
C ASN A 86 2.55 9.57 -5.20
N VAL A 87 3.05 9.37 -3.98
CA VAL A 87 3.26 10.45 -3.02
C VAL A 87 4.23 11.47 -3.61
N VAL A 88 5.36 11.01 -4.14
CA VAL A 88 6.39 11.87 -4.75
C VAL A 88 5.84 12.58 -5.99
N ALA A 89 5.20 11.82 -6.90
CA ALA A 89 4.70 12.31 -8.18
C ALA A 89 3.82 13.54 -8.02
N TYR A 90 2.84 13.44 -7.16
CA TYR A 90 1.87 14.51 -7.01
C TYR A 90 2.41 15.69 -6.18
N GLN A 91 3.28 15.44 -5.20
CA GLN A 91 4.00 16.49 -4.47
C GLN A 91 4.92 17.31 -5.39
N GLU A 92 5.46 16.69 -6.42
CA GLU A 92 6.38 17.33 -7.38
C GLU A 92 5.68 17.89 -8.63
N GLY A 93 4.36 17.77 -8.74
CA GLY A 93 3.63 18.18 -9.93
C GLY A 93 3.97 17.32 -11.17
N GLN A 94 4.33 16.06 -10.94
CA GLN A 94 4.69 15.08 -11.97
C GLN A 94 3.65 13.95 -12.07
N GLY A 95 2.47 14.13 -11.47
CA GLY A 95 1.38 13.15 -11.54
C GLY A 95 0.76 13.08 -12.95
N GLU A 96 -0.04 12.04 -13.19
CA GLU A 96 -0.72 11.83 -14.49
C GLU A 96 -1.76 12.92 -14.78
N THR A 97 -2.28 13.59 -13.75
CA THR A 97 -3.26 14.67 -13.86
C THR A 97 -2.97 15.75 -12.85
N GLU A 98 -3.36 16.97 -13.18
CA GLU A 98 -3.34 18.06 -12.21
C GLU A 98 -4.37 17.84 -11.09
N LEU A 99 -4.04 18.32 -9.91
CA LEU A 99 -4.91 18.29 -8.75
C LEU A 99 -5.56 19.64 -8.53
N PRO A 100 -6.78 19.68 -7.95
CA PRO A 100 -7.48 20.93 -7.69
C PRO A 100 -6.80 21.80 -6.62
N THR A 101 -5.98 21.20 -5.77
CA THR A 101 -5.24 21.86 -4.70
C THR A 101 -3.82 21.32 -4.61
N THR A 102 -2.91 22.11 -4.04
CA THR A 102 -1.54 21.64 -3.74
C THR A 102 -1.61 20.50 -2.74
N PRO A 103 -1.08 19.32 -3.06
CA PRO A 103 -1.11 18.18 -2.15
C PRO A 103 -0.15 18.38 -0.98
N ASP A 104 -0.56 17.93 0.21
CA ASP A 104 0.25 17.87 1.43
C ASP A 104 0.49 16.43 1.89
N LEU A 105 0.66 15.53 0.93
CA LEU A 105 0.79 14.09 1.16
C LEU A 105 2.13 13.73 1.79
N PHE A 106 2.14 12.69 2.61
CA PHE A 106 3.35 12.08 3.13
C PHE A 106 3.16 10.58 3.36
N ALA A 107 4.27 9.84 3.33
CA ALA A 107 4.32 8.44 3.73
C ALA A 107 4.60 8.38 5.23
N PHE A 108 3.77 7.65 5.98
CA PHE A 108 3.88 7.52 7.43
C PHE A 108 4.40 6.15 7.90
N MET A 109 4.39 5.15 7.05
CA MET A 109 4.94 3.81 7.27
C MET A 109 5.28 3.15 5.95
N GLY A 110 6.16 2.16 5.98
CA GLY A 110 6.29 1.19 4.92
C GLY A 110 5.08 0.24 4.91
N SER A 111 4.95 -0.53 3.87
CA SER A 111 3.96 -1.60 3.79
C SER A 111 4.58 -2.81 3.13
N TYR A 112 5.00 -2.63 1.88
CA TYR A 112 5.39 -3.70 1.01
C TYR A 112 6.56 -3.26 0.13
N SER A 113 7.66 -3.99 0.18
CA SER A 113 8.85 -3.81 -0.67
C SER A 113 8.93 -4.84 -1.78
N GLY A 114 7.91 -5.69 -1.90
CA GLY A 114 7.87 -6.79 -2.85
C GLY A 114 8.05 -6.35 -4.28
N GLY A 115 8.76 -7.18 -5.03
CA GLY A 115 9.14 -6.88 -6.38
C GLY A 115 7.94 -6.77 -7.32
N LEU A 116 8.13 -5.96 -8.32
CA LEU A 116 7.31 -5.99 -9.51
C LEU A 116 7.86 -7.03 -10.47
N ARG A 117 6.97 -7.77 -11.09
CA ARG A 117 7.30 -8.83 -12.07
C ARG A 117 6.77 -8.42 -13.43
N LEU A 118 7.62 -8.44 -14.46
CA LEU A 118 7.17 -8.29 -15.82
C LEU A 118 6.70 -9.66 -16.33
N VAL A 119 5.38 -9.78 -16.49
CA VAL A 119 4.72 -11.02 -16.92
C VAL A 119 4.15 -10.81 -18.32
N THR A 120 4.33 -11.82 -19.16
CA THR A 120 3.98 -11.82 -20.58
C THR A 120 3.00 -12.95 -20.92
N GLN A 121 2.43 -12.87 -22.12
CA GLN A 121 1.73 -14.01 -22.74
C GLN A 121 2.67 -15.24 -22.80
N PRO A 122 2.12 -16.46 -22.81
CA PRO A 122 2.91 -17.69 -22.72
C PRO A 122 3.98 -17.87 -23.79
N GLU A 123 3.71 -17.38 -24.99
CA GLU A 123 4.62 -17.47 -26.16
C GLU A 123 5.73 -16.42 -26.16
N LEU A 124 5.61 -15.33 -25.39
CA LEU A 124 6.56 -14.23 -25.34
C LEU A 124 7.53 -14.44 -24.17
N ARG A 125 8.73 -14.95 -24.46
CA ARG A 125 9.66 -15.43 -23.43
C ARG A 125 10.90 -14.56 -23.23
N LYS A 126 11.07 -13.53 -24.03
CA LYS A 126 12.21 -12.59 -23.97
C LYS A 126 11.78 -11.18 -24.33
N TYR A 127 12.56 -10.21 -23.88
CA TYR A 127 12.23 -8.79 -24.08
C TYR A 127 12.01 -8.40 -25.55
N PRO A 128 12.84 -8.86 -26.53
CA PRO A 128 12.63 -8.51 -27.94
C PRO A 128 11.28 -8.97 -28.49
N ASP A 129 10.63 -9.97 -27.90
CA ASP A 129 9.31 -10.45 -28.33
C ASP A 129 8.21 -9.40 -28.11
N LEU A 130 8.49 -8.36 -27.30
CA LEU A 130 7.58 -7.26 -27.02
C LEU A 130 7.61 -6.13 -28.07
N LYS A 131 8.51 -6.18 -29.06
CA LYS A 131 8.54 -5.19 -30.17
C LYS A 131 7.24 -5.25 -30.96
N GLY A 132 6.64 -4.07 -31.19
CA GLY A 132 5.35 -3.91 -31.87
C GLY A 132 4.13 -4.33 -31.03
N LYS A 133 4.31 -4.82 -29.80
CA LYS A 133 3.22 -5.28 -28.93
C LYS A 133 2.66 -4.17 -28.05
N THR A 134 1.50 -4.43 -27.45
CA THR A 134 0.88 -3.55 -26.45
C THR A 134 1.22 -4.02 -25.04
N VAL A 135 1.73 -3.14 -24.19
CA VAL A 135 2.01 -3.38 -22.78
C VAL A 135 1.05 -2.56 -21.92
N GLY A 136 0.58 -3.15 -20.82
CA GLY A 136 -0.37 -2.51 -19.91
C GLY A 136 0.32 -1.79 -18.74
N VAL A 137 -0.14 -0.59 -18.41
CA VAL A 137 0.27 0.19 -17.23
C VAL A 137 -0.95 0.69 -16.46
N ASP A 138 -0.75 1.14 -15.19
CA ASP A 138 -1.81 1.83 -14.45
C ASP A 138 -2.08 3.20 -15.08
N ALA A 139 -1.02 4.03 -15.13
CA ALA A 139 -0.96 5.30 -15.84
C ALA A 139 0.47 5.47 -16.40
N ALA A 140 0.64 6.30 -17.40
CA ALA A 140 1.90 6.36 -18.15
C ALA A 140 3.06 7.03 -17.40
N THR A 141 2.74 7.81 -16.36
CA THR A 141 3.71 8.58 -15.54
C THR A 141 3.90 8.02 -14.14
N THR A 142 3.45 6.77 -13.88
CA THR A 142 3.67 6.11 -12.59
C THR A 142 5.07 5.49 -12.52
N GLY A 143 5.60 5.33 -11.30
CA GLY A 143 6.89 4.66 -11.07
C GLY A 143 6.93 3.24 -11.61
N PHE A 144 5.82 2.53 -11.62
CA PHE A 144 5.73 1.19 -12.19
C PHE A 144 5.84 1.21 -13.73
N ALA A 145 5.31 2.24 -14.38
CA ALA A 145 5.53 2.46 -15.81
C ALA A 145 7.00 2.81 -16.07
N PHE A 146 7.63 3.64 -15.26
CA PHE A 146 9.05 3.98 -15.39
C PHE A 146 9.97 2.76 -15.23
N ILE A 147 9.66 1.86 -14.29
CA ILE A 147 10.35 0.56 -14.17
C ILE A 147 10.22 -0.25 -15.45
N LEU A 148 9.00 -0.37 -15.99
CA LEU A 148 8.75 -1.07 -17.25
C LEU A 148 9.58 -0.46 -18.39
N TYR A 149 9.55 0.85 -18.55
CA TYR A 149 10.30 1.55 -19.60
C TYR A 149 11.80 1.32 -19.46
N LYS A 150 12.32 1.40 -18.25
CA LYS A 150 13.74 1.14 -17.97
C LYS A 150 14.13 -0.29 -18.28
N LEU A 151 13.34 -1.28 -17.82
CA LEU A 151 13.60 -2.71 -18.10
C LEU A 151 13.61 -3.00 -19.59
N LEU A 152 12.63 -2.49 -20.33
CA LEU A 152 12.54 -2.70 -21.77
C LEU A 152 13.71 -2.05 -22.51
N ALA A 153 14.03 -0.79 -22.18
CA ALA A 153 15.16 -0.06 -22.81
C ALA A 153 16.50 -0.76 -22.56
N MET A 154 16.78 -1.21 -21.34
CA MET A 154 18.01 -1.95 -20.97
C MET A 154 18.15 -3.28 -21.74
N ASN A 155 17.05 -3.82 -22.26
CA ASN A 155 17.01 -5.07 -23.01
C ASN A 155 16.73 -4.87 -24.51
N GLY A 156 17.04 -3.69 -25.06
CA GLY A 156 16.98 -3.40 -26.50
C GLY A 156 15.57 -3.19 -27.06
N VAL A 157 14.61 -2.81 -26.19
CA VAL A 157 13.23 -2.47 -26.56
C VAL A 157 12.91 -1.07 -26.00
N PRO A 158 13.43 0.01 -26.63
CA PRO A 158 13.19 1.38 -26.15
C PRO A 158 11.73 1.81 -26.35
N GLN A 159 11.35 2.90 -25.68
CA GLN A 159 10.06 3.55 -25.93
C GLN A 159 9.94 3.91 -27.43
N GLY A 160 8.76 3.62 -28.01
CA GLY A 160 8.53 3.71 -29.46
C GLY A 160 8.52 2.34 -30.15
N ASP A 161 9.22 1.35 -29.62
CA ASP A 161 9.18 -0.02 -30.14
C ASP A 161 7.94 -0.82 -29.69
N TYR A 162 7.12 -0.28 -28.79
CA TYR A 162 5.91 -0.90 -28.26
C TYR A 162 4.83 0.14 -27.96
N LYS A 163 3.58 -0.32 -27.83
CA LYS A 163 2.44 0.53 -27.46
C LYS A 163 2.18 0.42 -25.97
N VAL A 164 1.78 1.53 -25.33
CA VAL A 164 1.40 1.58 -23.91
C VAL A 164 -0.10 1.81 -23.78
N GLU A 165 -0.77 0.96 -23.00
CA GLU A 165 -2.20 1.07 -22.71
C GLU A 165 -2.43 1.32 -21.22
N ARG A 166 -3.27 2.30 -20.88
CA ARG A 166 -3.65 2.65 -19.50
C ARG A 166 -4.84 1.82 -19.08
N LEU A 167 -4.63 0.90 -18.14
CA LEU A 167 -5.63 -0.09 -17.72
C LEU A 167 -5.98 -0.04 -16.23
N GLY A 168 -5.31 0.86 -15.47
CA GLY A 168 -5.51 0.96 -14.04
C GLY A 168 -4.74 -0.07 -13.23
N GLY A 169 -5.25 -0.38 -12.04
CA GLY A 169 -4.56 -1.18 -11.04
C GLY A 169 -4.21 -2.61 -11.48
N THR A 170 -3.38 -3.28 -10.66
CA THR A 170 -2.90 -4.66 -10.95
C THR A 170 -4.03 -5.64 -11.31
N PRO A 171 -5.19 -5.67 -10.64
CA PRO A 171 -6.25 -6.62 -10.99
C PRO A 171 -6.75 -6.46 -12.43
N ALA A 172 -6.98 -5.22 -12.88
CA ALA A 172 -7.43 -4.94 -14.25
C ALA A 172 -6.38 -5.33 -15.29
N ARG A 173 -5.10 -5.06 -15.00
CA ARG A 173 -3.99 -5.42 -15.90
C ARG A 173 -3.76 -6.92 -15.99
N VAL A 174 -3.88 -7.65 -14.87
CA VAL A 174 -3.84 -9.12 -14.86
C VAL A 174 -4.99 -9.69 -15.66
N GLN A 175 -6.19 -9.14 -15.51
CA GLN A 175 -7.34 -9.56 -16.31
C GLN A 175 -7.11 -9.32 -17.80
N ALA A 176 -6.66 -8.14 -18.20
CA ALA A 176 -6.38 -7.82 -19.60
C ALA A 176 -5.28 -8.70 -20.21
N LEU A 177 -4.24 -9.03 -19.40
CA LEU A 177 -3.20 -9.98 -19.82
C LEU A 177 -3.80 -11.37 -20.07
N MET A 178 -4.62 -11.87 -19.14
CA MET A 178 -5.23 -13.21 -19.23
C MET A 178 -6.30 -13.30 -20.31
N GLU A 179 -6.90 -12.19 -20.72
CA GLU A 179 -7.85 -12.09 -21.84
C GLU A 179 -7.13 -11.89 -23.21
N GLY A 180 -5.81 -11.85 -23.22
CA GLY A 180 -5.03 -11.65 -24.47
C GLY A 180 -5.07 -10.21 -25.02
N LYS A 181 -5.62 -9.24 -24.27
CA LYS A 181 -5.73 -7.84 -24.70
C LYS A 181 -4.39 -7.11 -24.73
N ILE A 182 -3.46 -7.53 -23.88
CA ILE A 182 -2.08 -6.99 -23.81
C ILE A 182 -1.06 -8.12 -23.83
N ALA A 183 0.12 -7.81 -24.33
CA ALA A 183 1.23 -8.75 -24.42
C ALA A 183 1.98 -8.93 -23.09
N ALA A 184 2.06 -7.86 -22.28
CA ALA A 184 2.80 -7.86 -21.04
C ALA A 184 2.33 -6.76 -20.09
N THR A 185 2.61 -6.94 -18.80
CA THR A 185 2.44 -5.89 -17.77
C THR A 185 3.31 -6.14 -16.55
N MET A 186 3.63 -5.06 -15.81
CA MET A 186 4.23 -5.16 -14.49
C MET A 186 3.16 -5.58 -13.48
N ILE A 187 3.39 -6.63 -12.75
CA ILE A 187 2.46 -7.16 -11.73
C ILE A 187 3.12 -7.07 -10.36
N THR A 188 2.39 -6.58 -9.37
CA THR A 188 2.82 -6.55 -7.98
C THR A 188 2.65 -7.94 -7.37
N SER A 189 3.73 -8.49 -6.79
CA SER A 189 3.62 -9.77 -6.03
C SER A 189 2.60 -9.64 -4.89
N PRO A 190 1.86 -10.71 -4.59
CA PRO A 190 1.95 -12.05 -5.16
C PRO A 190 0.98 -12.29 -6.34
N SER A 191 0.45 -11.22 -6.96
CA SER A 191 -0.60 -11.35 -7.98
C SER A 191 -0.13 -12.00 -9.28
N GLU A 192 1.18 -12.05 -9.53
CA GLU A 192 1.76 -12.73 -10.69
C GLU A 192 1.66 -14.25 -10.60
N LEU A 193 1.54 -14.80 -9.39
CA LEU A 193 1.48 -16.26 -9.20
C LEU A 193 0.25 -16.90 -9.85
N LEU A 194 -0.86 -16.17 -9.95
CA LEU A 194 -2.07 -16.66 -10.60
C LEU A 194 -1.89 -16.82 -12.13
N PRO A 195 -1.48 -15.81 -12.91
CA PRO A 195 -1.19 -16.01 -14.33
C PRO A 195 -0.03 -17.01 -14.53
N GLU A 196 1.04 -16.99 -13.73
CA GLU A 196 2.12 -17.97 -13.84
C GLU A 196 1.64 -19.42 -13.66
N SER A 197 0.71 -19.66 -12.76
CA SER A 197 0.09 -21.00 -12.60
C SER A 197 -0.69 -21.46 -13.83
N LYS A 198 -0.98 -20.56 -14.76
CA LYS A 198 -1.67 -20.81 -16.03
C LYS A 198 -0.76 -20.75 -17.25
N GLY A 199 0.57 -20.74 -17.04
CA GLY A 199 1.57 -20.79 -18.09
C GLY A 199 2.03 -19.43 -18.64
N TYR A 200 1.55 -18.30 -18.09
CA TYR A 200 2.11 -16.98 -18.40
C TYR A 200 3.55 -16.89 -17.91
N TYR A 201 4.38 -16.11 -18.60
CA TYR A 201 5.82 -16.19 -18.42
C TYR A 201 6.39 -14.92 -17.77
N ARG A 202 7.21 -15.08 -16.72
CA ARG A 202 7.94 -13.98 -16.08
C ARG A 202 9.25 -13.75 -16.81
N ILE A 203 9.41 -12.60 -17.47
CA ILE A 203 10.68 -12.23 -18.13
C ILE A 203 11.48 -11.20 -17.34
N GLY A 204 10.85 -10.48 -16.37
CA GLY A 204 11.52 -9.44 -15.61
C GLY A 204 11.21 -9.49 -14.12
N ASP A 205 12.20 -9.08 -13.34
CA ASP A 205 12.15 -9.03 -11.88
C ASP A 205 12.88 -7.77 -11.40
N THR A 206 12.15 -6.84 -10.78
CA THR A 206 12.70 -5.54 -10.39
C THR A 206 13.75 -5.64 -9.31
N ILE A 207 13.60 -6.56 -8.35
CA ILE A 207 14.57 -6.72 -7.26
C ILE A 207 15.91 -7.19 -7.80
N LYS A 208 15.90 -8.12 -8.77
CA LYS A 208 17.13 -8.60 -9.41
C LYS A 208 17.85 -7.54 -10.22
N VAL A 209 17.11 -6.57 -10.77
CA VAL A 209 17.67 -5.55 -11.67
C VAL A 209 18.03 -4.26 -10.93
N PHE A 210 17.17 -3.82 -10.01
CA PHE A 210 17.29 -2.51 -9.36
C PHE A 210 17.66 -2.62 -7.87
N GLY A 211 17.61 -3.82 -7.27
CA GLY A 211 17.78 -4.01 -5.84
C GLY A 211 16.55 -3.50 -5.06
N ALA A 212 16.79 -2.73 -4.02
CA ALA A 212 15.72 -2.17 -3.20
C ALA A 212 14.81 -1.21 -4.00
N TYR A 213 13.50 -1.31 -3.79
CA TYR A 213 12.50 -0.40 -4.32
C TYR A 213 11.33 -0.31 -3.34
N GLN A 214 11.04 0.89 -2.79
CA GLN A 214 9.89 1.10 -1.91
C GLN A 214 8.60 1.08 -2.74
N THR A 215 7.98 -0.08 -2.81
CA THR A 215 6.82 -0.31 -3.67
C THR A 215 5.57 0.34 -3.11
N SER A 216 5.21 0.04 -1.86
CA SER A 216 3.98 0.52 -1.24
C SER A 216 4.23 1.09 0.15
N VAL A 217 3.45 2.12 0.48
CA VAL A 217 3.49 2.85 1.76
C VAL A 217 2.08 3.12 2.25
N GLY A 218 1.95 3.34 3.56
CA GLY A 218 0.81 4.06 4.11
C GLY A 218 1.00 5.56 3.87
N ALA A 219 0.02 6.23 3.30
CA ALA A 219 0.05 7.66 2.98
C ALA A 219 -1.17 8.39 3.52
N ALA A 220 -0.99 9.65 3.92
CA ALA A 220 -2.05 10.53 4.40
C ALA A 220 -1.74 11.98 4.02
N ARG A 221 -2.72 12.86 4.23
CA ARG A 221 -2.50 14.31 4.21
C ARG A 221 -1.91 14.76 5.55
N ARG A 222 -0.90 15.64 5.54
CA ARG A 222 -0.33 16.23 6.77
C ARG A 222 -1.39 17.00 7.56
N SER A 223 -2.25 17.76 6.86
CA SER A 223 -3.35 18.50 7.46
C SER A 223 -4.37 17.63 8.20
N TRP A 224 -4.64 16.42 7.68
CA TRP A 224 -5.49 15.44 8.35
C TRP A 224 -4.78 14.82 9.56
N ALA A 225 -3.53 14.36 9.38
CA ALA A 225 -2.75 13.70 10.42
C ALA A 225 -2.50 14.61 11.64
N ALA A 226 -2.33 15.93 11.42
CA ALA A 226 -2.18 16.91 12.48
C ALA A 226 -3.39 16.96 13.44
N LYS A 227 -4.59 16.65 12.93
CA LYS A 227 -5.85 16.65 13.71
C LYS A 227 -6.22 15.25 14.23
N ASN A 228 -5.71 14.19 13.61
CA ASN A 228 -6.11 12.80 13.85
C ASN A 228 -4.90 11.90 14.17
N GLY A 229 -3.84 12.46 14.76
CA GLY A 229 -2.58 11.76 15.02
C GLY A 229 -2.75 10.48 15.84
N ASP A 230 -3.63 10.49 16.86
CA ASP A 230 -3.89 9.29 17.68
C ASP A 230 -4.56 8.17 16.87
N GLN A 231 -5.47 8.54 15.94
CA GLN A 231 -6.12 7.58 15.07
C GLN A 231 -5.12 6.99 14.05
N LEU A 232 -4.19 7.81 13.53
CA LEU A 232 -3.11 7.35 12.66
C LEU A 232 -2.16 6.39 13.39
N VAL A 233 -1.78 6.72 14.63
CA VAL A 233 -0.97 5.82 15.49
C VAL A 233 -1.68 4.50 15.75
N ALA A 234 -2.98 4.53 16.07
CA ALA A 234 -3.81 3.35 16.29
C ALA A 234 -3.90 2.46 15.03
N PHE A 235 -4.02 3.08 13.84
CA PHE A 235 -3.97 2.36 12.57
C PHE A 235 -2.64 1.66 12.35
N ILE A 236 -1.52 2.37 12.50
CA ILE A 236 -0.17 1.82 12.33
C ILE A 236 0.05 0.65 13.31
N ARG A 237 -0.33 0.81 14.59
CA ARG A 237 -0.23 -0.25 15.61
C ARG A 237 -1.03 -1.50 15.20
N SER A 238 -2.24 -1.32 14.70
CA SER A 238 -3.09 -2.43 14.23
C SER A 238 -2.47 -3.14 13.03
N TYR A 239 -1.93 -2.37 12.10
CA TYR A 239 -1.29 -2.89 10.88
C TYR A 239 -0.01 -3.68 11.22
N VAL A 240 0.84 -3.13 12.09
CA VAL A 240 2.07 -3.80 12.54
C VAL A 240 1.75 -5.09 13.28
N ALA A 241 0.76 -5.07 14.19
CA ALA A 241 0.32 -6.27 14.90
C ALA A 241 -0.23 -7.35 13.96
N ALA A 242 -0.88 -6.94 12.86
CA ALA A 242 -1.34 -7.88 11.84
C ALA A 242 -0.17 -8.51 11.07
N ILE A 243 0.87 -7.75 10.72
CA ILE A 243 2.09 -8.30 10.11
C ILE A 243 2.74 -9.31 11.07
N ASP A 244 2.92 -8.93 12.34
CA ASP A 244 3.50 -9.83 13.34
C ASP A 244 2.73 -11.14 13.48
N TRP A 245 1.40 -11.07 13.42
CA TRP A 245 0.55 -12.26 13.45
C TRP A 245 0.69 -13.09 12.17
N LEU A 246 0.73 -12.44 11.00
CA LEU A 246 0.89 -13.10 9.70
C LEU A 246 2.26 -13.77 9.54
N GLU A 247 3.31 -13.24 10.16
CA GLU A 247 4.68 -13.80 10.11
C GLU A 247 4.83 -15.05 11.00
N GLN A 248 3.86 -15.37 11.87
CA GLN A 248 3.92 -16.57 12.71
C GLN A 248 3.59 -17.82 11.88
N PRO A 249 4.50 -18.80 11.74
CA PRO A 249 4.25 -20.00 10.92
C PRO A 249 3.00 -20.78 11.35
N GLY A 250 2.67 -20.78 12.64
CA GLY A 250 1.47 -21.44 13.18
C GLY A 250 0.15 -20.83 12.71
N ASN A 251 0.18 -19.61 12.14
CA ASN A 251 -1.02 -18.92 11.65
C ASN A 251 -1.23 -19.08 10.14
N LYS A 252 -0.34 -19.83 9.42
CA LYS A 252 -0.36 -19.94 7.96
C LYS A 252 -1.73 -20.37 7.42
N ASP A 253 -2.33 -21.41 7.96
CA ASP A 253 -3.60 -21.94 7.47
C ASP A 253 -4.75 -20.94 7.62
N GLU A 254 -4.82 -20.25 8.77
CA GLU A 254 -5.81 -19.19 9.00
C GLU A 254 -5.52 -17.99 8.10
N ALA A 255 -4.26 -17.58 7.96
CA ALA A 255 -3.85 -16.51 7.06
C ALA A 255 -4.25 -16.79 5.61
N VAL A 256 -4.00 -18.00 5.11
CA VAL A 256 -4.42 -18.44 3.77
C VAL A 256 -5.95 -18.43 3.64
N SER A 257 -6.68 -18.83 4.69
CA SER A 257 -8.14 -18.78 4.69
C SER A 257 -8.69 -17.35 4.60
N ILE A 258 -8.07 -16.41 5.33
CA ILE A 258 -8.39 -14.97 5.23
C ILE A 258 -8.12 -14.46 3.80
N TYR A 259 -7.00 -14.85 3.20
CA TYR A 259 -6.68 -14.48 1.81
C TYR A 259 -7.73 -14.96 0.83
N LEU A 260 -8.11 -16.23 0.90
CA LEU A 260 -9.11 -16.84 0.02
C LEU A 260 -10.51 -16.26 0.22
N LYS A 261 -10.89 -15.88 1.44
CA LYS A 261 -12.14 -15.17 1.72
C LYS A 261 -12.23 -13.85 0.93
N ASN A 262 -11.12 -13.13 0.82
CA ASN A 262 -11.04 -11.84 0.13
C ASN A 262 -10.73 -11.96 -1.37
N LEU A 263 -10.13 -13.07 -1.80
CA LEU A 263 -9.77 -13.36 -3.19
C LEU A 263 -10.27 -14.77 -3.59
N PRO A 264 -11.58 -14.99 -3.68
CA PRO A 264 -12.17 -16.34 -3.82
C PRO A 264 -11.86 -17.02 -5.17
N LYS A 265 -11.37 -16.27 -6.17
CA LYS A 265 -10.97 -16.82 -7.48
C LYS A 265 -9.54 -17.37 -7.49
N VAL A 266 -8.77 -17.19 -6.42
CA VAL A 266 -7.40 -17.70 -6.31
C VAL A 266 -7.44 -19.14 -5.80
N PRO A 267 -6.82 -20.11 -6.49
CA PRO A 267 -6.72 -21.47 -6.00
C PRO A 267 -5.90 -21.56 -4.71
N ARG A 268 -6.27 -22.47 -3.77
CA ARG A 268 -5.56 -22.65 -2.50
C ARG A 268 -4.04 -22.84 -2.68
N PRO A 269 -3.53 -23.68 -3.59
CA PRO A 269 -2.08 -23.83 -3.77
C PRO A 269 -1.36 -22.52 -4.16
N VAL A 270 -2.04 -21.65 -4.92
CA VAL A 270 -1.53 -20.31 -5.27
C VAL A 270 -1.54 -19.40 -4.06
N ALA A 271 -2.58 -19.46 -3.21
CA ALA A 271 -2.64 -18.68 -1.98
C ALA A 271 -1.58 -19.10 -0.96
N GLU A 272 -1.30 -20.39 -0.82
CA GLU A 272 -0.22 -20.92 0.03
C GLU A 272 1.15 -20.46 -0.45
N LYS A 273 1.41 -20.53 -1.76
CA LYS A 273 2.63 -19.99 -2.35
C LYS A 273 2.73 -18.47 -2.18
N SER A 274 1.59 -17.77 -2.26
CA SER A 274 1.53 -16.33 -1.99
C SER A 274 1.95 -16.01 -0.55
N TYR A 275 1.51 -16.81 0.42
CA TYR A 275 1.95 -16.65 1.82
C TYR A 275 3.46 -16.79 1.94
N ASP A 276 4.05 -17.82 1.35
CA ASP A 276 5.49 -18.08 1.42
C ASP A 276 6.30 -16.92 0.81
N VAL A 277 5.86 -16.38 -0.33
CA VAL A 277 6.48 -15.21 -0.97
C VAL A 277 6.37 -13.97 -0.09
N MET A 278 5.21 -13.75 0.54
CA MET A 278 4.92 -12.49 1.25
C MET A 278 5.47 -12.45 2.67
N PHE A 279 5.63 -13.60 3.35
CA PHE A 279 5.99 -13.64 4.78
C PHE A 279 7.21 -14.51 5.11
N ALA A 280 7.51 -15.54 4.33
CA ALA A 280 8.68 -16.39 4.57
C ALA A 280 9.94 -15.96 3.81
N GLY A 281 9.80 -15.04 2.83
CA GLY A 281 10.90 -14.50 2.02
C GLY A 281 11.32 -13.09 2.45
N ASN A 282 12.33 -12.57 1.75
CA ASN A 282 12.80 -11.18 1.95
C ASN A 282 12.14 -10.16 1.00
N GLU A 283 11.16 -10.59 0.21
CA GLU A 283 10.57 -9.82 -0.90
C GLU A 283 9.10 -9.45 -0.65
N GLY A 284 8.61 -9.62 0.56
CA GLY A 284 7.21 -9.43 0.91
C GLY A 284 6.93 -8.15 1.70
N PHE A 285 6.09 -8.30 2.70
CA PHE A 285 5.81 -7.21 3.63
C PHE A 285 7.06 -6.86 4.43
N GLN A 286 7.25 -5.57 4.61
CA GLN A 286 8.35 -5.06 5.44
C GLN A 286 8.06 -5.38 6.91
N LYS A 287 9.03 -6.01 7.58
CA LYS A 287 8.94 -6.30 9.01
C LYS A 287 8.55 -5.05 9.78
N LYS A 288 7.53 -5.19 10.63
CA LYS A 288 6.99 -4.06 11.40
C LYS A 288 6.54 -2.87 10.53
N ALA A 289 6.27 -3.06 9.26
CA ALA A 289 5.93 -1.98 8.32
C ALA A 289 6.96 -0.84 8.28
N LYS A 290 8.25 -1.13 8.45
CA LYS A 290 9.31 -0.12 8.41
C LYS A 290 9.53 0.38 6.99
N LEU A 291 9.76 1.69 6.82
CA LEU A 291 10.13 2.27 5.53
C LEU A 291 11.54 1.85 5.08
N ASP A 292 11.68 1.55 3.79
CA ASP A 292 12.96 1.28 3.14
C ASP A 292 13.46 2.56 2.44
N LEU A 293 14.39 3.25 3.09
CA LEU A 293 14.96 4.50 2.56
C LEU A 293 15.82 4.29 1.31
N GLU A 294 16.46 3.13 1.15
CA GLU A 294 17.20 2.83 -0.08
C GLU A 294 16.23 2.60 -1.25
N GLY A 295 15.17 1.83 -1.00
CA GLY A 295 14.10 1.66 -1.96
C GLY A 295 13.42 2.99 -2.33
N ALA A 296 13.25 3.90 -1.37
CA ALA A 296 12.73 5.23 -1.61
C ALA A 296 13.67 6.07 -2.50
N ARG A 297 14.99 6.01 -2.29
CA ARG A 297 15.98 6.68 -3.18
C ARG A 297 15.91 6.14 -4.60
N MET A 298 15.71 4.84 -4.79
CA MET A 298 15.55 4.25 -6.12
C MET A 298 14.29 4.78 -6.82
N VAL A 299 13.18 4.97 -6.11
CA VAL A 299 11.98 5.63 -6.64
C VAL A 299 12.32 7.04 -7.16
N LEU A 300 13.02 7.85 -6.35
CA LEU A 300 13.42 9.20 -6.74
C LEU A 300 14.33 9.21 -7.97
N LYS A 301 15.28 8.28 -8.04
CA LYS A 301 16.20 8.12 -9.18
C LYS A 301 15.45 7.86 -10.49
N LEU A 302 14.54 6.90 -10.49
CA LEU A 302 13.75 6.57 -11.69
C LEU A 302 12.82 7.73 -12.06
N ARG A 303 12.23 8.40 -11.08
CA ARG A 303 11.38 9.57 -11.31
C ARG A 303 12.16 10.74 -11.89
N SER A 304 13.38 10.99 -11.40
CA SER A 304 14.29 12.00 -11.97
C SER A 304 14.67 11.71 -13.41
N GLU A 305 14.77 10.44 -13.80
CA GLU A 305 15.12 10.03 -15.17
C GLU A 305 13.94 10.17 -16.14
N PHE A 306 12.73 9.78 -15.74
CA PHE A 306 11.61 9.62 -16.66
C PHE A 306 10.50 10.66 -16.53
N ALA A 307 10.30 11.27 -15.35
CA ALA A 307 9.15 12.12 -15.12
C ALA A 307 9.30 13.53 -15.74
N LYS A 308 8.15 14.14 -16.03
CA LYS A 308 8.05 15.52 -16.53
C LYS A 308 7.12 16.32 -15.59
N PRO A 309 7.43 17.61 -15.32
CA PRO A 309 8.69 18.29 -15.68
C PRO A 309 9.89 17.60 -15.01
N GLN A 310 11.04 17.60 -15.70
CA GLN A 310 12.24 16.94 -15.21
C GLN A 310 12.78 17.65 -13.96
N LYS A 311 13.05 16.87 -12.90
CA LYS A 311 13.58 17.34 -11.62
C LYS A 311 14.68 16.40 -11.14
N ASN A 312 15.65 16.94 -10.42
CA ASN A 312 16.65 16.15 -9.72
C ASN A 312 16.20 15.90 -8.29
N LEU A 313 15.60 14.73 -8.04
CA LEU A 313 15.05 14.33 -6.75
C LEU A 313 16.07 13.45 -6.01
N THR A 314 16.58 13.91 -4.87
CA THR A 314 17.67 13.24 -4.13
C THR A 314 17.31 12.87 -2.69
N ASP A 315 16.41 13.61 -2.06
CA ASP A 315 16.08 13.43 -0.64
C ASP A 315 14.68 12.84 -0.45
N PRO A 316 14.56 11.54 -0.10
CA PRO A 316 13.27 10.91 0.15
C PRO A 316 12.60 11.38 1.45
N THR A 317 13.36 11.95 2.40
CA THR A 317 12.80 12.37 3.70
C THR A 317 11.81 13.53 3.56
N LYS A 318 11.89 14.30 2.47
CA LYS A 318 10.90 15.32 2.11
C LYS A 318 9.46 14.78 2.06
N TYR A 319 9.29 13.52 1.69
CA TYR A 319 7.99 12.87 1.46
C TYR A 319 7.59 11.92 2.58
N ILE A 320 8.38 11.85 3.66
CA ILE A 320 8.24 10.88 4.75
C ILE A 320 8.09 11.62 6.07
N ASP A 321 7.25 11.08 6.96
CA ASP A 321 7.19 11.46 8.37
C ASP A 321 6.95 10.21 9.22
N GLU A 322 8.00 9.70 9.84
CA GLU A 322 7.96 8.51 10.69
C GLU A 322 7.59 8.82 12.15
N SER A 323 7.22 10.05 12.51
CA SER A 323 6.93 10.42 13.90
C SER A 323 5.73 9.63 14.48
N PHE A 324 4.70 9.40 13.67
CA PHE A 324 3.54 8.59 14.02
C PHE A 324 3.90 7.10 14.12
N TYR A 325 4.72 6.61 13.18
CA TYR A 325 5.22 5.23 13.20
C TYR A 325 6.01 4.94 14.47
N LYS A 326 6.95 5.80 14.83
CA LYS A 326 7.77 5.65 16.05
C LYS A 326 6.90 5.59 17.32
N LYS A 327 5.84 6.40 17.40
CA LYS A 327 4.87 6.34 18.52
C LYS A 327 4.04 5.05 18.54
N ALA A 328 3.82 4.44 17.39
CA ALA A 328 3.01 3.24 17.29
C ALA A 328 3.76 1.96 17.70
N VAL A 329 5.09 1.90 17.48
CA VAL A 329 5.93 0.72 17.70
C VAL A 329 6.75 0.76 19.00
N GLN A 330 6.66 1.85 19.76
CA GLN A 330 7.16 1.95 21.13
C GLN A 330 6.27 1.11 22.07
#